data_f0a5ec8aedc134bb24a409ea60806150
#
_entry.id   f0a5ec8aedc134bb24a409ea60806150
#
_cell.length_a   1.000
_cell.length_b   1.000
_cell.length_c   1.000
_cell.angle_alpha   90.00
_cell.angle_beta   90.00
_cell.angle_gamma   90.00
#
_symmetry.space_group_name_H-M   'P 1'
#
loop_
_entity.id
_entity.type
_entity.pdbx_description
1 polymer ?
#
loop_
_entity_poly.entity_id
_entity_poly.type
_entity_poly.pdbx_seq_one_letter_code
_entity_poly.pdbx_strand_id
1 'polypeptide(L)'
;MAQTKQKRFLIRTLILTVLAVAIIYTIYNNATKDKFEVLGVGDEAPDFTLVDLNGEEHRLSDYKGQGVFLNFWGTWCKPCAKEMPAMDRQYEVFKDQGVQILAVNIAQSNFEVERFADQYGLDFPIVIDKTKSVMEAYNIDPLPTTLLINPEGEIEKIVRGEMTEQDIALFMEQIRPE
;
A
#
# COMPACT_ATOMS: atom_id res chain seq x y z
N MET A 1 -13.00 -31.47 -57.42
CA MET A 1 -12.65 -31.94 -56.04
C MET A 1 -11.43 -31.28 -55.43
N ALA A 2 -10.55 -30.61 -56.13
CA ALA A 2 -9.36 -29.93 -55.56
C ALA A 2 -9.66 -28.66 -54.73
N GLN A 3 -10.65 -27.85 -55.14
CA GLN A 3 -11.01 -26.59 -54.45
C GLN A 3 -11.49 -26.78 -53.00
N THR A 4 -12.12 -27.90 -52.67
CA THR A 4 -12.59 -28.18 -51.31
C THR A 4 -11.46 -28.55 -50.34
N LYS A 5 -10.40 -29.19 -50.81
CA LYS A 5 -9.22 -29.52 -49.98
C LYS A 5 -8.43 -28.24 -49.67
N GLN A 6 -8.26 -27.35 -50.61
CA GLN A 6 -7.54 -26.09 -50.45
C GLN A 6 -8.27 -25.12 -49.48
N LYS A 7 -9.60 -25.01 -49.59
CA LYS A 7 -10.41 -24.24 -48.62
C LYS A 7 -10.31 -24.78 -47.20
N ARG A 8 -10.38 -26.11 -47.03
CA ARG A 8 -10.22 -26.75 -45.71
C ARG A 8 -8.82 -26.52 -45.13
N PHE A 9 -7.79 -26.55 -45.97
CA PHE A 9 -6.41 -26.26 -45.53
C PHE A 9 -6.30 -24.80 -45.08
N LEU A 10 -6.77 -23.83 -45.86
CA LEU A 10 -6.76 -22.41 -45.50
C LEU A 10 -7.52 -22.11 -44.20
N ILE A 11 -8.71 -22.71 -44.02
CA ILE A 11 -9.50 -22.53 -42.79
C ILE A 11 -8.75 -23.11 -41.59
N ARG A 12 -8.14 -24.28 -41.71
CA ARG A 12 -7.35 -24.89 -40.61
C ARG A 12 -6.14 -24.04 -40.25
N THR A 13 -5.42 -23.52 -41.25
CA THR A 13 -4.27 -22.63 -41.04
C THR A 13 -4.71 -21.34 -40.33
N LEU A 14 -5.83 -20.73 -40.78
CA LEU A 14 -6.38 -19.54 -40.17
C LEU A 14 -6.74 -19.78 -38.68
N ILE A 15 -7.45 -20.89 -38.40
CA ILE A 15 -7.81 -21.23 -37.01
C ILE A 15 -6.56 -21.43 -36.12
N LEU A 16 -5.57 -22.16 -36.65
CA LEU A 16 -4.34 -22.38 -35.90
C LEU A 16 -3.57 -21.08 -35.65
N THR A 17 -3.55 -20.16 -36.60
CA THR A 17 -2.89 -18.85 -36.44
C THR A 17 -3.62 -18.01 -35.38
N VAL A 18 -4.96 -17.96 -35.42
CA VAL A 18 -5.75 -17.25 -34.41
C VAL A 18 -5.55 -17.82 -33.03
N LEU A 19 -5.53 -19.16 -32.89
CA LEU A 19 -5.26 -19.82 -31.63
C LEU A 19 -3.83 -19.53 -31.11
N ALA A 20 -2.83 -19.56 -32.00
CA ALA A 20 -1.45 -19.24 -31.63
C ALA A 20 -1.32 -17.78 -31.16
N VAL A 21 -1.95 -16.84 -31.85
CA VAL A 21 -1.97 -15.42 -31.42
C VAL A 21 -2.67 -15.25 -30.07
N ALA A 22 -3.79 -15.92 -29.86
CA ALA A 22 -4.51 -15.88 -28.59
C ALA A 22 -3.67 -16.45 -27.42
N ILE A 23 -2.97 -17.56 -27.67
CA ILE A 23 -2.06 -18.16 -26.67
C ILE A 23 -0.89 -17.22 -26.36
N ILE A 24 -0.25 -16.66 -27.37
CA ILE A 24 0.85 -15.70 -27.20
C ILE A 24 0.37 -14.46 -26.44
N TYR A 25 -0.81 -13.94 -26.77
CA TYR A 25 -1.42 -12.81 -26.08
C TYR A 25 -1.71 -13.13 -24.61
N THR A 26 -2.26 -14.30 -24.31
CA THR A 26 -2.54 -14.70 -22.91
C THR A 26 -1.24 -14.92 -22.13
N ILE A 27 -0.21 -15.53 -22.72
CA ILE A 27 1.11 -15.69 -22.08
C ILE A 27 1.75 -14.32 -21.84
N TYR A 28 1.75 -13.44 -22.84
CA TYR A 28 2.28 -12.08 -22.72
C TYR A 28 1.56 -11.29 -21.63
N ASN A 29 0.23 -11.30 -21.64
CA ASN A 29 -0.59 -10.59 -20.65
C ASN A 29 -0.44 -11.17 -19.22
N ASN A 30 -0.18 -12.47 -19.12
CA ASN A 30 0.07 -13.10 -17.82
C ASN A 30 1.52 -12.88 -17.33
N ALA A 31 2.48 -12.74 -18.24
CA ALA A 31 3.87 -12.45 -17.91
C ALA A 31 4.11 -10.96 -17.57
N THR A 32 3.25 -10.07 -18.10
CA THR A 32 3.29 -8.62 -17.82
C THR A 32 2.33 -8.18 -16.72
N LYS A 33 1.48 -9.07 -16.22
CA LYS A 33 0.81 -8.81 -14.93
C LYS A 33 1.89 -8.86 -13.87
N ASP A 34 2.17 -7.70 -13.30
CA ASP A 34 2.97 -7.61 -12.09
C ASP A 34 2.42 -8.67 -11.12
N LYS A 35 3.23 -9.69 -10.86
CA LYS A 35 2.92 -10.60 -9.78
C LYS A 35 2.93 -9.71 -8.55
N PHE A 36 1.76 -9.50 -7.93
CA PHE A 36 1.71 -9.00 -6.58
C PHE A 36 2.48 -10.03 -5.74
N GLU A 37 3.79 -9.83 -5.64
CA GLU A 37 4.58 -10.58 -4.67
C GLU A 37 4.03 -10.18 -3.31
N VAL A 38 3.72 -11.19 -2.51
CA VAL A 38 3.27 -10.94 -1.14
C VAL A 38 4.44 -10.29 -0.42
N LEU A 39 4.33 -8.99 -0.17
CA LEU A 39 5.37 -8.23 0.51
C LEU A 39 5.69 -8.88 1.86
N GLY A 40 6.96 -9.05 2.12
CA GLY A 40 7.52 -9.64 3.31
C GLY A 40 8.51 -8.72 4.03
N VAL A 41 8.97 -9.17 5.16
CA VAL A 41 10.08 -8.52 5.88
C VAL A 41 11.36 -8.68 5.06
N GLY A 42 12.08 -7.58 4.87
CA GLY A 42 13.30 -7.49 4.05
C GLY A 42 13.07 -7.03 2.62
N ASP A 43 11.81 -6.90 2.18
CA ASP A 43 11.50 -6.36 0.86
C ASP A 43 11.55 -4.83 0.86
N GLU A 44 11.93 -4.22 -0.26
CA GLU A 44 11.79 -2.77 -0.45
C GLU A 44 10.31 -2.41 -0.50
N ALA A 45 9.89 -1.40 0.28
CA ALA A 45 8.52 -0.93 0.29
C ALA A 45 8.18 -0.27 -1.06
N PRO A 46 7.11 -0.71 -1.77
CA PRO A 46 6.70 -0.13 -3.04
C PRO A 46 6.47 1.37 -2.95
N ASP A 47 7.09 2.15 -3.84
CA ASP A 47 6.91 3.60 -3.84
C ASP A 47 5.50 3.97 -4.27
N PHE A 48 4.96 5.02 -3.65
CA PHE A 48 3.67 5.59 -4.01
C PHE A 48 3.65 7.09 -3.74
N THR A 49 2.71 7.79 -4.36
CA THR A 49 2.42 9.20 -4.06
C THR A 49 0.94 9.34 -3.74
N LEU A 50 0.63 9.89 -2.57
CA LEU A 50 -0.73 10.23 -2.14
C LEU A 50 -0.78 11.68 -1.65
N VAL A 51 -1.99 12.24 -1.60
CA VAL A 51 -2.21 13.62 -1.15
C VAL A 51 -2.83 13.59 0.24
N ASP A 52 -2.35 14.46 1.12
CA ASP A 52 -2.87 14.63 2.47
C ASP A 52 -4.13 15.52 2.52
N LEU A 53 -4.64 15.76 3.74
CA LEU A 53 -5.82 16.60 3.98
C LEU A 53 -5.59 18.08 3.64
N ASN A 54 -4.33 18.55 3.63
CA ASN A 54 -3.94 19.94 3.32
C ASN A 54 -3.69 20.15 1.81
N GLY A 55 -3.67 19.06 1.02
CA GLY A 55 -3.37 19.07 -0.40
C GLY A 55 -1.89 18.93 -0.72
N GLU A 56 -1.05 18.57 0.25
CA GLU A 56 0.37 18.29 0.06
C GLU A 56 0.57 16.85 -0.45
N GLU A 57 1.51 16.70 -1.39
CA GLU A 57 1.89 15.38 -1.90
C GLU A 57 2.93 14.73 -0.99
N HIS A 58 2.67 13.48 -0.61
CA HIS A 58 3.58 12.63 0.14
C HIS A 58 3.99 11.45 -0.73
N ARG A 59 5.25 11.39 -1.08
CA ARG A 59 5.85 10.24 -1.76
C ARG A 59 6.67 9.44 -0.76
N LEU A 60 6.49 8.13 -0.72
CA LEU A 60 7.20 7.29 0.26
C LEU A 60 8.73 7.42 0.13
N SER A 61 9.26 7.46 -1.09
CA SER A 61 10.71 7.63 -1.32
C SER A 61 11.30 8.95 -0.81
N ASP A 62 10.49 9.97 -0.55
CA ASP A 62 10.95 11.25 0.01
C ASP A 62 11.27 11.14 1.51
N TYR A 63 10.86 10.04 2.15
CA TYR A 63 11.17 9.74 3.55
C TYR A 63 12.45 8.91 3.74
N LYS A 64 13.21 8.62 2.67
CA LYS A 64 14.49 7.90 2.79
C LYS A 64 15.43 8.63 3.76
N GLY A 65 16.07 7.87 4.65
CA GLY A 65 16.85 8.39 5.78
C GLY A 65 16.04 8.59 7.06
N GLN A 66 14.73 8.36 7.02
CA GLN A 66 13.83 8.36 8.18
C GLN A 66 13.14 7.01 8.32
N GLY A 67 12.82 6.63 9.55
CA GLY A 67 11.91 5.52 9.78
C GLY A 67 10.47 5.91 9.46
N VAL A 68 9.71 5.05 8.78
CA VAL A 68 8.31 5.30 8.46
C VAL A 68 7.40 4.26 9.11
N PHE A 69 6.49 4.75 9.95
CA PHE A 69 5.41 3.99 10.53
C PHE A 69 4.18 4.13 9.59
N LEU A 70 4.11 3.23 8.60
CA LEU A 70 3.08 3.25 7.55
C LEU A 70 1.85 2.49 8.01
N ASN A 71 0.79 3.21 8.41
CA ASN A 71 -0.44 2.63 8.95
C ASN A 71 -1.61 2.73 7.96
N PHE A 72 -2.27 1.61 7.69
CA PHE A 72 -3.47 1.53 6.84
C PHE A 72 -4.73 1.43 7.71
N TRP A 73 -5.71 2.33 7.49
CA TRP A 73 -6.84 2.49 8.37
C TRP A 73 -8.10 3.04 7.70
N GLY A 74 -9.21 3.04 8.44
CA GLY A 74 -10.47 3.70 8.05
C GLY A 74 -11.26 4.17 9.25
N THR A 75 -12.09 5.22 9.11
CA THR A 75 -12.88 5.79 10.20
C THR A 75 -13.91 4.82 10.76
N TRP A 76 -14.38 3.89 9.93
CA TRP A 76 -15.30 2.80 10.27
C TRP A 76 -14.65 1.62 11.00
N CYS A 77 -13.34 1.58 11.02
CA CYS A 77 -12.56 0.53 11.66
C CYS A 77 -12.38 0.83 13.16
N LYS A 78 -13.16 0.18 14.01
CA LYS A 78 -13.12 0.43 15.46
C LYS A 78 -11.76 0.20 16.12
N PRO A 79 -11.00 -0.89 15.83
CA PRO A 79 -9.66 -1.06 16.37
C PRO A 79 -8.70 0.02 15.87
N CYS A 80 -8.83 0.50 14.61
CA CYS A 80 -8.02 1.61 14.11
C CYS A 80 -8.25 2.87 14.95
N ALA A 81 -9.53 3.25 15.17
CA ALA A 81 -9.87 4.44 15.96
C ALA A 81 -9.32 4.39 17.39
N LYS A 82 -9.16 3.20 17.94
CA LYS A 82 -8.70 3.02 19.32
C LYS A 82 -7.20 3.25 19.46
N GLU A 83 -6.38 2.90 18.45
CA GLU A 83 -4.93 3.10 18.47
C GLU A 83 -4.50 4.52 18.09
N MET A 84 -5.30 5.28 17.31
CA MET A 84 -4.94 6.61 16.79
C MET A 84 -4.46 7.61 17.86
N PRO A 85 -5.10 7.75 19.03
CA PRO A 85 -4.61 8.69 20.05
C PRO A 85 -3.25 8.29 20.65
N ALA A 86 -2.95 6.99 20.68
CA ALA A 86 -1.65 6.51 21.13
C ALA A 86 -0.59 6.74 20.04
N MET A 87 -0.94 6.54 18.76
CA MET A 87 -0.07 6.87 17.64
C MET A 87 0.31 8.35 17.66
N ASP A 88 -0.65 9.23 17.90
CA ASP A 88 -0.42 10.68 17.93
C ASP A 88 0.54 11.09 19.07
N ARG A 89 0.31 10.57 20.27
CA ARG A 89 1.24 10.83 21.40
C ARG A 89 2.66 10.34 21.09
N GLN A 90 2.81 9.19 20.46
CA GLN A 90 4.14 8.68 20.10
C GLN A 90 4.74 9.43 18.92
N TYR A 91 3.93 9.91 17.97
CA TYR A 91 4.39 10.79 16.91
C TYR A 91 5.07 12.05 17.46
N GLU A 92 4.44 12.71 18.44
CA GLU A 92 5.03 13.88 19.10
C GLU A 92 6.40 13.59 19.76
N VAL A 93 6.63 12.36 20.20
CA VAL A 93 7.92 11.97 20.80
C VAL A 93 8.97 11.71 19.70
N PHE A 94 8.60 11.08 18.58
CA PHE A 94 9.55 10.52 17.63
C PHE A 94 9.75 11.35 16.36
N LYS A 95 8.85 12.28 16.01
CA LYS A 95 8.93 13.09 14.78
C LYS A 95 10.24 13.86 14.63
N ASP A 96 10.77 14.40 15.72
CA ASP A 96 12.04 15.12 15.74
C ASP A 96 13.26 14.18 15.87
N GLN A 97 13.03 12.88 16.00
CA GLN A 97 14.05 11.83 16.07
C GLN A 97 14.18 11.05 14.76
N GLY A 98 13.60 11.57 13.67
CA GLY A 98 13.69 10.96 12.35
C GLY A 98 12.72 9.80 12.11
N VAL A 99 11.63 9.71 12.88
CA VAL A 99 10.54 8.74 12.61
C VAL A 99 9.27 9.47 12.25
N GLN A 100 8.68 9.12 11.13
CA GLN A 100 7.43 9.70 10.63
C GLN A 100 6.30 8.68 10.67
N ILE A 101 5.08 9.16 10.98
CA ILE A 101 3.86 8.41 10.70
C ILE A 101 3.33 8.83 9.34
N LEU A 102 2.97 7.88 8.52
CA LEU A 102 2.19 8.10 7.30
C LEU A 102 0.92 7.23 7.39
N ALA A 103 -0.20 7.85 7.73
CA ALA A 103 -1.46 7.15 7.93
C ALA A 103 -2.30 7.16 6.65
N VAL A 104 -2.40 6.01 5.98
CA VAL A 104 -3.11 5.82 4.71
C VAL A 104 -4.56 5.47 4.99
N ASN A 105 -5.46 6.42 4.76
CA ASN A 105 -6.90 6.18 4.84
C ASN A 105 -7.43 5.53 3.57
N ILE A 106 -8.30 4.53 3.72
CA ILE A 106 -8.80 3.73 2.61
C ILE A 106 -10.12 4.27 2.06
N ALA A 107 -10.04 4.88 0.87
CA ALA A 107 -11.15 5.22 -0.03
C ALA A 107 -12.29 6.07 0.58
N GLN A 108 -12.01 6.87 1.60
CA GLN A 108 -13.00 7.78 2.18
C GLN A 108 -12.89 9.19 1.61
N SER A 109 -13.92 10.01 1.85
CA SER A 109 -13.89 11.42 1.48
C SER A 109 -13.00 12.23 2.44
N ASN A 110 -12.40 13.30 1.92
CA ASN A 110 -11.62 14.24 2.75
C ASN A 110 -12.42 14.70 3.98
N PHE A 111 -13.70 15.02 3.80
CA PHE A 111 -14.59 15.48 4.87
C PHE A 111 -14.76 14.47 6.02
N GLU A 112 -14.91 13.17 5.69
CA GLU A 112 -15.03 12.13 6.73
C GLU A 112 -13.72 11.97 7.51
N VAL A 113 -12.60 11.99 6.79
CA VAL A 113 -11.27 11.82 7.37
C VAL A 113 -10.86 13.03 8.21
N GLU A 114 -11.10 14.25 7.70
CA GLU A 114 -10.84 15.51 8.39
C GLU A 114 -11.63 15.60 9.71
N ARG A 115 -12.94 15.31 9.66
CA ARG A 115 -13.77 15.26 10.89
C ARG A 115 -13.26 14.25 11.93
N PHE A 116 -12.75 13.12 11.46
CA PHE A 116 -12.17 12.12 12.34
C PHE A 116 -10.85 12.63 12.94
N ALA A 117 -9.96 13.20 12.13
CA ALA A 117 -8.70 13.76 12.59
C ALA A 117 -8.94 14.87 13.65
N ASP A 118 -9.86 15.78 13.38
CA ASP A 118 -10.26 16.85 14.33
C ASP A 118 -10.82 16.28 15.63
N GLN A 119 -11.68 15.25 15.54
CA GLN A 119 -12.30 14.63 16.72
C GLN A 119 -11.28 13.99 17.66
N TYR A 120 -10.21 13.41 17.12
CA TYR A 120 -9.18 12.71 17.87
C TYR A 120 -7.92 13.56 18.12
N GLY A 121 -7.84 14.77 17.51
CA GLY A 121 -6.69 15.68 17.62
C GLY A 121 -5.42 15.06 17.06
N LEU A 122 -5.47 14.59 15.81
CA LEU A 122 -4.35 13.90 15.16
C LEU A 122 -3.50 14.91 14.38
N ASP A 123 -2.22 14.97 14.70
CA ASP A 123 -1.25 15.92 14.12
C ASP A 123 -0.31 15.26 13.08
N PHE A 124 -0.27 13.93 13.01
CA PHE A 124 0.56 13.24 12.01
C PHE A 124 -0.06 13.29 10.59
N PRO A 125 0.76 13.17 9.52
CA PRO A 125 0.28 13.15 8.14
C PRO A 125 -0.73 12.04 7.87
N ILE A 126 -1.90 12.43 7.35
CA ILE A 126 -2.98 11.52 6.93
C ILE A 126 -3.18 11.70 5.43
N VAL A 127 -2.90 10.65 4.66
CA VAL A 127 -3.07 10.63 3.22
C VAL A 127 -4.23 9.71 2.82
N ILE A 128 -4.86 9.96 1.66
CA ILE A 128 -6.05 9.21 1.24
C ILE A 128 -5.78 8.41 -0.02
N ASP A 129 -5.82 7.09 0.08
CA ASP A 129 -5.81 6.17 -1.06
C ASP A 129 -7.23 6.03 -1.63
N LYS A 130 -7.64 7.01 -2.48
CA LYS A 130 -8.99 7.09 -3.06
C LYS A 130 -9.36 5.89 -3.93
N THR A 131 -8.38 5.29 -4.57
CA THR A 131 -8.55 4.20 -5.54
C THR A 131 -8.30 2.83 -4.95
N LYS A 132 -7.78 2.75 -3.73
CA LYS A 132 -7.25 1.55 -3.07
C LYS A 132 -6.03 0.95 -3.76
N SER A 133 -5.39 1.68 -4.67
CA SER A 133 -4.24 1.18 -5.41
C SER A 133 -3.04 0.89 -4.53
N VAL A 134 -2.80 1.71 -3.50
CA VAL A 134 -1.73 1.48 -2.52
C VAL A 134 -2.09 0.32 -1.60
N MET A 135 -3.34 0.27 -1.10
CA MET A 135 -3.85 -0.86 -0.33
C MET A 135 -3.65 -2.21 -1.07
N GLU A 136 -3.98 -2.23 -2.37
CA GLU A 136 -3.83 -3.42 -3.22
C GLU A 136 -2.35 -3.77 -3.46
N ALA A 137 -1.51 -2.76 -3.77
CA ALA A 137 -0.06 -2.96 -3.99
C ALA A 137 0.64 -3.55 -2.75
N TYR A 138 0.21 -3.13 -1.57
CA TYR A 138 0.73 -3.62 -0.29
C TYR A 138 0.03 -4.88 0.23
N ASN A 139 -0.97 -5.38 -0.50
CA ASN A 139 -1.78 -6.54 -0.12
C ASN A 139 -2.32 -6.44 1.32
N ILE A 140 -2.94 -5.29 1.63
CA ILE A 140 -3.43 -4.97 2.97
C ILE A 140 -4.79 -5.60 3.24
N ASP A 141 -4.83 -6.57 4.13
CA ASP A 141 -6.01 -7.17 4.75
C ASP A 141 -5.56 -7.98 5.98
N PRO A 142 -6.20 -7.80 7.17
CA PRO A 142 -7.27 -6.87 7.55
C PRO A 142 -6.77 -5.47 7.93
N LEU A 143 -7.70 -4.57 8.33
CA LEU A 143 -7.37 -3.30 8.99
C LEU A 143 -7.50 -3.41 10.53
N PRO A 144 -6.68 -2.68 11.31
CA PRO A 144 -5.51 -1.94 10.87
C PRO A 144 -4.37 -2.87 10.47
N THR A 145 -3.54 -2.41 9.55
CA THR A 145 -2.23 -3.04 9.27
C THR A 145 -1.18 -1.95 9.22
N THR A 146 -0.08 -2.17 9.90
CA THR A 146 1.05 -1.24 9.96
C THR A 146 2.31 -1.93 9.45
N LEU A 147 3.02 -1.24 8.55
CA LEU A 147 4.35 -1.64 8.13
C LEU A 147 5.37 -0.70 8.79
N LEU A 148 6.38 -1.29 9.39
CA LEU A 148 7.57 -0.57 9.87
C LEU A 148 8.60 -0.57 8.76
N ILE A 149 8.94 0.61 8.28
CA ILE A 149 9.89 0.79 7.17
C ILE A 149 11.13 1.49 7.75
N ASN A 150 12.29 0.91 7.52
CA ASN A 150 13.56 1.44 7.98
C ASN A 150 14.04 2.64 7.13
N PRO A 151 15.09 3.38 7.54
CA PRO A 151 15.63 4.51 6.80
C PRO A 151 16.10 4.18 5.37
N GLU A 152 16.41 2.92 5.08
CA GLU A 152 16.80 2.43 3.75
C GLU A 152 15.60 2.23 2.83
N GLY A 153 14.38 2.18 3.40
CA GLY A 153 13.12 1.96 2.68
C GLY A 153 12.67 0.49 2.64
N GLU A 154 13.26 -0.37 3.47
CA GLU A 154 12.92 -1.78 3.56
C GLU A 154 11.90 -2.05 4.67
N ILE A 155 11.04 -3.03 4.47
CA ILE A 155 10.02 -3.44 5.45
C ILE A 155 10.69 -4.26 6.55
N GLU A 156 10.78 -3.73 7.75
CA GLU A 156 11.31 -4.45 8.90
C GLU A 156 10.27 -5.32 9.60
N LYS A 157 9.01 -4.89 9.57
CA LYS A 157 7.93 -5.61 10.24
C LYS A 157 6.58 -5.28 9.63
N ILE A 158 5.68 -6.26 9.67
CA ILE A 158 4.26 -6.08 9.32
C ILE A 158 3.43 -6.50 10.52
N VAL A 159 2.67 -5.55 11.07
CA VAL A 159 1.78 -5.76 12.22
C VAL A 159 0.34 -5.70 11.76
N ARG A 160 -0.42 -6.75 12.03
CA ARG A 160 -1.85 -6.82 11.70
C ARG A 160 -2.67 -6.79 12.98
N GLY A 161 -3.61 -5.85 13.04
CA GLY A 161 -4.45 -5.62 14.20
C GLY A 161 -4.01 -4.45 15.08
N GLU A 162 -4.82 -4.16 16.09
CA GLU A 162 -4.64 -3.07 17.04
C GLU A 162 -3.35 -3.23 17.85
N MET A 163 -2.66 -2.13 18.08
CA MET A 163 -1.45 -2.05 18.92
C MET A 163 -1.71 -1.28 20.21
N THR A 164 -1.00 -1.66 21.26
CA THR A 164 -0.93 -0.84 22.47
C THR A 164 0.05 0.33 22.30
N GLU A 165 -0.05 1.35 23.12
CA GLU A 165 0.90 2.48 23.09
C GLU A 165 2.35 2.03 23.31
N GLN A 166 2.56 1.00 24.15
CA GLN A 166 3.87 0.42 24.37
C GLN A 166 4.43 -0.27 23.12
N ASP A 167 3.58 -0.98 22.37
CA ASP A 167 3.97 -1.59 21.10
C ASP A 167 4.35 -0.53 20.08
N ILE A 168 3.55 0.55 19.97
CA ILE A 168 3.81 1.67 19.06
C ILE A 168 5.15 2.32 19.37
N ALA A 169 5.41 2.64 20.67
CA ALA A 169 6.67 3.23 21.09
C ALA A 169 7.87 2.33 20.76
N LEU A 170 7.76 1.03 21.05
CA LEU A 170 8.81 0.04 20.76
C LEU A 170 9.09 -0.04 19.24
N PHE A 171 8.05 -0.03 18.43
CA PHE A 171 8.17 -0.14 16.99
C PHE A 171 8.73 1.13 16.35
N MET A 172 8.38 2.31 16.85
CA MET A 172 8.98 3.57 16.40
C MET A 172 10.46 3.65 16.77
N GLU A 173 10.83 3.20 18.00
CA GLU A 173 12.25 3.12 18.38
C GLU A 173 13.04 2.16 17.51
N GLN A 174 12.42 1.05 17.06
CA GLN A 174 13.08 0.06 16.20
C GLN A 174 13.50 0.63 14.84
N ILE A 175 12.66 1.50 14.25
CA ILE A 175 12.92 2.08 12.92
C ILE A 175 13.59 3.46 13.00
N ARG A 176 13.97 3.92 14.17
CA ARG A 176 14.65 5.20 14.34
C ARG A 176 16.05 5.16 13.71
N PRO A 177 16.42 6.17 12.89
CA PRO A 177 17.78 6.26 12.36
C PRO A 177 18.82 6.38 13.50
N GLU A 178 20.00 5.83 13.25
CA GLU A 178 21.14 5.90 14.20
C GLU A 178 21.71 7.31 14.36
#